data_259b1e4ce991300cee0b4177b3155a7c
#
_entry.id   259b1e4ce991300cee0b4177b3155a7c
#
_cell.length_a   1.000
_cell.length_b   1.000
_cell.length_c   1.000
_cell.angle_alpha   90.00
_cell.angle_beta   90.00
_cell.angle_gamma   90.00
#
_symmetry.space_group_name_H-M   'P 1'
#
loop_
_entity.id
_entity.type
_entity.pdbx_description
1 polymer ?
#
loop_
_entity_poly.entity_id
_entity_poly.type
_entity_poly.pdbx_seq_one_letter_code
_entity_poly.pdbx_strand_id
1 'polypeptide(L)'
;MTVVSNGDFWKDYPRDIDVSRKPGKFGGIMLSAKIASLLPKLRGYDIVQLINPMFFELKAERILPIYHFLRRHNRRVVLGAFGMDYYWVHENITRMPLRYSDFNIGRSLRTDAVAMKDRNDWIDTPKGYLNQVIAKDCDGIIAGLFEYYVTYHPVFPDKTVFIPFPIKCNQDAIDEHVIDRHDKVRLFIGISKQRSQYKGTDIMLAAARNVKERHPDGIEIKIADGIPFAEYVEMMRGSDAICDQLYSYTPAMNALEAMSHGIIVIGGGEPENYEILHEDKLRPIINVTPEEGNVESAIEDLVSHPERMCESKLQSMEYVKKYHDFIKVAQQYEAFYHTVLENKH
;
A
#
# COMPACT_ATOMS: atom_id res chain seq x y z
N MET A 1 -9.39 17.30 -14.16
CA MET A 1 -8.29 16.74 -13.35
C MET A 1 -7.04 16.66 -14.23
N THR A 2 -5.84 16.89 -13.69
CA THR A 2 -4.57 16.74 -14.42
C THR A 2 -3.65 15.84 -13.60
N VAL A 3 -3.20 14.76 -14.20
CA VAL A 3 -2.30 13.78 -13.58
C VAL A 3 -0.86 14.06 -14.01
N VAL A 4 0.00 14.36 -13.03
CA VAL A 4 1.44 14.61 -13.21
C VAL A 4 2.20 13.49 -12.53
N SER A 5 2.85 12.60 -13.29
CA SER A 5 3.46 11.39 -12.74
C SER A 5 4.64 10.90 -13.60
N ASN A 6 5.51 10.06 -13.01
CA ASN A 6 6.48 9.25 -13.75
C ASN A 6 5.87 7.92 -14.25
N GLY A 7 4.60 7.63 -13.92
CA GLY A 7 3.86 6.45 -14.36
C GLY A 7 4.07 5.20 -13.52
N ASP A 8 5.02 5.20 -12.58
CA ASP A 8 5.55 3.99 -11.94
C ASP A 8 6.09 3.00 -13.00
N PHE A 9 7.38 2.90 -13.16
CA PHE A 9 8.06 2.12 -14.22
C PHE A 9 7.60 0.67 -14.36
N TRP A 10 7.03 0.10 -13.31
CA TRP A 10 6.55 -1.28 -13.32
C TRP A 10 5.12 -1.42 -13.84
N LYS A 11 4.25 -0.43 -13.50
CA LYS A 11 2.81 -0.48 -13.84
C LYS A 11 2.41 0.43 -15.00
N ASP A 12 3.24 1.42 -15.33
CA ASP A 12 3.05 2.43 -16.39
C ASP A 12 1.66 3.10 -16.37
N TYR A 13 1.30 3.64 -15.21
CA TYR A 13 0.02 4.30 -15.03
C TYR A 13 -0.20 5.45 -16.01
N PRO A 14 -1.44 5.63 -16.53
CA PRO A 14 -1.82 6.76 -17.38
C PRO A 14 -1.54 8.10 -16.70
N ARG A 15 -1.04 9.07 -17.46
CA ARG A 15 -0.71 10.42 -17.01
C ARG A 15 -0.88 11.45 -18.12
N ASP A 16 -1.26 12.68 -17.74
CA ASP A 16 -1.36 13.80 -18.69
C ASP A 16 0.00 14.46 -18.91
N ILE A 17 0.80 14.55 -17.85
CA ILE A 17 2.13 15.14 -17.87
C ILE A 17 3.13 14.11 -17.32
N ASP A 18 3.99 13.59 -18.20
CA ASP A 18 5.08 12.72 -17.81
C ASP A 18 6.21 13.52 -17.16
N VAL A 19 6.66 13.11 -15.98
CA VAL A 19 7.79 13.68 -15.24
C VAL A 19 8.82 12.62 -14.86
N SER A 20 8.97 11.61 -15.70
CA SER A 20 9.97 10.56 -15.54
C SER A 20 11.38 11.15 -15.59
N ARG A 21 12.23 10.71 -14.68
CA ARG A 21 13.63 11.07 -14.64
C ARG A 21 14.43 10.24 -15.65
N LYS A 22 15.18 10.89 -16.53
CA LYS A 22 16.13 10.19 -17.38
C LYS A 22 17.30 9.62 -16.57
N PRO A 23 17.80 8.42 -16.92
CA PRO A 23 18.97 7.86 -16.24
C PRO A 23 20.22 8.73 -16.45
N GLY A 24 21.20 8.58 -15.56
CA GLY A 24 22.49 9.26 -15.66
C GLY A 24 22.64 10.48 -14.75
N LYS A 25 23.88 11.01 -14.72
CA LYS A 25 24.31 12.08 -13.79
C LYS A 25 23.52 13.38 -13.94
N PHE A 26 23.08 13.71 -15.15
CA PHE A 26 22.33 14.93 -15.45
C PHE A 26 20.81 14.78 -15.37
N GLY A 27 20.29 13.54 -15.17
CA GLY A 27 18.85 13.26 -15.15
C GLY A 27 18.07 14.13 -14.16
N GLY A 28 18.61 14.35 -12.96
CA GLY A 28 17.99 15.21 -11.95
C GLY A 28 17.99 16.70 -12.33
N ILE A 29 19.01 17.18 -13.04
CA ILE A 29 19.06 18.58 -13.52
C ILE A 29 18.04 18.77 -14.64
N MET A 30 18.00 17.84 -15.59
CA MET A 30 17.02 17.86 -16.70
C MET A 30 15.59 17.80 -16.18
N LEU A 31 15.31 16.95 -15.19
CA LEU A 31 14.00 16.87 -14.56
C LEU A 31 13.67 18.18 -13.83
N SER A 32 14.60 18.77 -13.09
CA SER A 32 14.39 20.08 -12.44
C SER A 32 14.04 21.15 -13.46
N ALA A 33 14.75 21.23 -14.60
CA ALA A 33 14.47 22.19 -15.68
C ALA A 33 13.09 21.95 -16.31
N LYS A 34 12.75 20.66 -16.56
CA LYS A 34 11.42 20.28 -17.08
C LYS A 34 10.31 20.70 -16.12
N ILE A 35 10.44 20.40 -14.81
CA ILE A 35 9.45 20.81 -13.81
C ILE A 35 9.34 22.32 -13.73
N ALA A 36 10.46 23.06 -13.73
CA ALA A 36 10.44 24.52 -13.74
C ALA A 36 9.65 25.10 -14.93
N SER A 37 9.78 24.50 -16.11
CA SER A 37 9.01 24.90 -17.31
C SER A 37 7.52 24.54 -17.22
N LEU A 38 7.15 23.58 -16.37
CA LEU A 38 5.76 23.16 -16.14
C LEU A 38 5.05 23.96 -15.03
N LEU A 39 5.80 24.59 -14.13
CA LEU A 39 5.20 25.34 -13.01
C LEU A 39 4.08 26.29 -13.41
N PRO A 40 4.18 27.08 -14.51
CA PRO A 40 3.08 27.94 -14.93
C PRO A 40 1.77 27.19 -15.24
N LYS A 41 1.86 25.90 -15.59
CA LYS A 41 0.70 25.04 -15.87
C LYS A 41 0.13 24.39 -14.61
N LEU A 42 0.89 24.41 -13.50
CA LEU A 42 0.52 23.78 -12.22
C LEU A 42 -0.03 24.83 -11.22
N ARG A 43 -0.74 25.83 -11.69
CA ARG A 43 -1.35 26.91 -10.89
C ARG A 43 -2.84 27.05 -11.18
N GLY A 44 -3.58 27.57 -10.21
CA GLY A 44 -5.00 27.87 -10.37
C GLY A 44 -5.92 26.67 -10.17
N TYR A 45 -5.41 25.58 -9.58
CA TYR A 45 -6.24 24.45 -9.19
C TYR A 45 -6.91 24.69 -7.85
N ASP A 46 -8.14 24.19 -7.69
CA ASP A 46 -8.83 24.18 -6.41
C ASP A 46 -8.14 23.25 -5.41
N ILE A 47 -7.76 22.05 -5.87
CA ILE A 47 -7.02 21.07 -5.08
C ILE A 47 -5.77 20.60 -5.82
N VAL A 48 -4.65 20.58 -5.13
CA VAL A 48 -3.43 19.87 -5.52
C VAL A 48 -3.22 18.74 -4.53
N GLN A 49 -3.33 17.50 -4.98
CA GLN A 49 -2.99 16.33 -4.15
C GLN A 49 -1.58 15.87 -4.43
N LEU A 50 -0.79 15.80 -3.37
CA LEU A 50 0.54 15.19 -3.36
C LEU A 50 0.38 13.72 -2.94
N ILE A 51 0.88 12.80 -3.77
CA ILE A 51 0.76 11.36 -3.49
C ILE A 51 1.69 10.90 -2.34
N ASN A 52 2.79 11.63 -2.11
CA ASN A 52 3.79 11.38 -1.08
C ASN A 52 4.60 12.67 -0.88
N PRO A 53 5.29 12.90 0.26
CA PRO A 53 6.17 14.08 0.42
C PRO A 53 7.26 14.19 -0.65
N MET A 54 7.77 13.05 -1.13
CA MET A 54 8.73 12.97 -2.23
C MET A 54 8.03 12.82 -3.59
N PHE A 55 7.10 13.73 -3.92
CA PHE A 55 6.22 13.65 -5.10
C PHE A 55 6.92 13.84 -6.46
N PHE A 56 8.23 14.09 -6.48
CA PHE A 56 9.08 14.05 -7.68
C PHE A 56 10.37 13.28 -7.39
N GLU A 57 10.97 12.68 -8.42
CA GLU A 57 12.27 12.01 -8.33
C GLU A 57 13.45 12.99 -8.25
N LEU A 58 13.37 13.91 -7.30
CA LEU A 58 14.35 14.95 -7.00
C LEU A 58 14.82 14.83 -5.55
N LYS A 59 15.93 15.50 -5.23
CA LYS A 59 16.32 15.68 -3.84
C LYS A 59 15.30 16.56 -3.11
N ALA A 60 15.10 16.33 -1.82
CA ALA A 60 14.13 17.05 -0.99
C ALA A 60 14.30 18.58 -1.03
N GLU A 61 15.56 19.04 -1.06
CA GLU A 61 15.90 20.45 -1.12
C GLU A 61 15.46 21.14 -2.42
N ARG A 62 15.25 20.34 -3.50
CA ARG A 62 14.69 20.84 -4.76
C ARG A 62 13.17 20.73 -4.83
N ILE A 63 12.59 19.82 -4.06
CA ILE A 63 11.13 19.65 -3.96
C ILE A 63 10.53 20.78 -3.12
N LEU A 64 11.18 21.19 -2.04
CA LEU A 64 10.66 22.20 -1.12
C LEU A 64 10.25 23.52 -1.80
N PRO A 65 11.08 24.17 -2.66
CA PRO A 65 10.64 25.37 -3.38
C PRO A 65 9.49 25.12 -4.37
N ILE A 66 9.40 23.92 -4.95
CA ILE A 66 8.27 23.53 -5.80
C ILE A 66 6.99 23.41 -4.95
N TYR A 67 7.08 22.79 -3.78
CA TYR A 67 5.97 22.73 -2.83
C TYR A 67 5.46 24.15 -2.47
N HIS A 68 6.35 25.05 -2.10
CA HIS A 68 5.98 26.43 -1.78
C HIS A 68 5.35 27.17 -2.99
N PHE A 69 5.79 26.86 -4.21
CA PHE A 69 5.14 27.39 -5.41
C PHE A 69 3.71 26.84 -5.53
N LEU A 70 3.51 25.52 -5.42
CA LEU A 70 2.18 24.88 -5.48
C LEU A 70 1.25 25.45 -4.41
N ARG A 71 1.74 25.57 -3.18
CA ARG A 71 1.00 26.10 -2.04
C ARG A 71 0.52 27.56 -2.26
N ARG A 72 1.38 28.38 -2.84
CA ARG A 72 1.10 29.80 -3.08
C ARG A 72 0.13 30.05 -4.24
N HIS A 73 0.14 29.19 -5.26
CA HIS A 73 -0.55 29.46 -6.53
C HIS A 73 -1.78 28.58 -6.75
N ASN A 74 -2.15 27.76 -5.78
CA ASN A 74 -3.36 26.93 -5.81
C ASN A 74 -4.19 27.17 -4.54
N ARG A 75 -5.46 26.79 -4.57
CA ARG A 75 -6.38 27.13 -3.49
C ARG A 75 -6.12 26.28 -2.25
N ARG A 76 -5.95 24.95 -2.42
CA ARG A 76 -5.67 24.00 -1.34
C ARG A 76 -4.66 22.95 -1.76
N VAL A 77 -3.90 22.44 -0.79
CA VAL A 77 -2.96 21.32 -0.97
C VAL A 77 -3.30 20.21 0.00
N VAL A 78 -3.43 18.97 -0.51
CA VAL A 78 -3.70 17.76 0.26
C VAL A 78 -2.50 16.82 0.15
N LEU A 79 -2.08 16.25 1.28
CA LEU A 79 -1.01 15.26 1.34
C LEU A 79 -1.59 13.84 1.40
N GLY A 80 -1.09 12.94 0.56
CA GLY A 80 -1.29 11.49 0.68
C GLY A 80 -0.25 10.86 1.60
N ALA A 81 -0.71 10.16 2.62
CA ALA A 81 0.09 9.26 3.46
C ALA A 81 -0.11 7.84 2.93
N PHE A 82 0.64 7.49 1.85
CA PHE A 82 0.43 6.26 1.07
C PHE A 82 1.69 5.39 0.96
N GLY A 83 2.70 5.65 1.77
CA GLY A 83 3.94 4.89 1.74
C GLY A 83 4.94 5.35 2.78
N MET A 84 6.17 4.89 2.63
CA MET A 84 7.29 5.23 3.51
C MET A 84 7.51 6.74 3.56
N ASP A 85 7.48 7.31 4.76
CA ASP A 85 7.73 8.72 5.04
C ASP A 85 8.23 8.97 6.48
N TYR A 86 8.44 10.24 6.83
CA TYR A 86 8.94 10.62 8.16
C TYR A 86 7.99 10.18 9.28
N TYR A 87 6.67 10.41 9.17
CA TYR A 87 5.73 10.10 10.24
C TYR A 87 5.56 8.59 10.40
N TRP A 88 5.56 7.83 9.31
CA TRP A 88 5.58 6.37 9.37
C TRP A 88 6.80 5.85 10.13
N VAL A 89 7.99 6.36 9.82
CA VAL A 89 9.22 5.96 10.50
C VAL A 89 9.24 6.44 11.95
N HIS A 90 9.06 7.75 12.16
CA HIS A 90 9.20 8.40 13.48
C HIS A 90 8.23 7.82 14.51
N GLU A 91 6.97 7.68 14.18
CA GLU A 91 5.97 7.19 15.13
C GLU A 91 6.19 5.72 15.50
N ASN A 92 6.62 4.89 14.54
CA ASN A 92 6.89 3.48 14.82
C ASN A 92 8.20 3.24 15.59
N ILE A 93 9.16 4.17 15.58
CA ILE A 93 10.39 4.05 16.41
C ILE A 93 10.27 4.77 17.75
N THR A 94 9.29 5.65 17.94
CA THR A 94 9.15 6.43 19.18
C THR A 94 7.93 6.01 19.99
N ARG A 95 6.73 6.23 19.46
CA ARG A 95 5.46 5.92 20.12
C ARG A 95 5.04 4.45 20.01
N MET A 96 5.46 3.79 18.91
CA MET A 96 5.14 2.39 18.59
C MET A 96 3.63 2.10 18.68
N PRO A 97 2.80 2.74 17.85
CA PRO A 97 1.35 2.58 17.91
C PRO A 97 0.87 1.19 17.50
N LEU A 98 1.71 0.44 16.78
CA LEU A 98 1.43 -0.88 16.24
C LEU A 98 2.16 -1.97 17.05
N ARG A 99 1.55 -3.14 17.19
CA ARG A 99 2.17 -4.32 17.83
C ARG A 99 3.40 -4.81 17.06
N TYR A 100 3.37 -4.65 15.74
CA TYR A 100 4.51 -4.91 14.84
C TYR A 100 4.42 -4.00 13.62
N SER A 101 5.55 -3.71 13.02
CA SER A 101 5.67 -2.89 11.83
C SER A 101 6.99 -3.15 11.11
N ASP A 102 7.29 -2.36 10.10
CA ASP A 102 8.61 -2.34 9.46
C ASP A 102 9.75 -2.01 10.44
N PHE A 103 9.45 -1.41 11.59
CA PHE A 103 10.43 -0.85 12.53
C PHE A 103 10.43 -1.46 13.92
N ASN A 104 9.38 -2.21 14.30
CA ASN A 104 9.28 -2.81 15.62
C ASN A 104 8.58 -4.18 15.57
N ILE A 105 8.89 -5.01 16.59
CA ILE A 105 8.09 -6.18 16.98
C ILE A 105 7.87 -6.06 18.49
N GLY A 106 6.62 -5.90 18.91
CA GLY A 106 6.28 -5.50 20.26
C GLY A 106 6.91 -4.16 20.61
N ARG A 107 7.65 -4.10 21.71
CA ARG A 107 8.40 -2.92 22.15
C ARG A 107 9.86 -2.90 21.71
N SER A 108 10.30 -3.90 20.94
CA SER A 108 11.66 -4.01 20.45
C SER A 108 11.78 -3.43 19.05
N LEU A 109 12.76 -2.54 18.84
CA LEU A 109 13.05 -2.02 17.51
C LEU A 109 13.72 -3.06 16.63
N ARG A 110 13.29 -3.12 15.38
CA ARG A 110 13.98 -3.91 14.35
C ARG A 110 15.31 -3.26 13.99
N THR A 111 16.34 -4.09 13.85
CA THR A 111 17.71 -3.69 13.54
C THR A 111 18.25 -4.31 12.26
N ASP A 112 17.38 -4.93 11.47
CA ASP A 112 17.75 -5.43 10.15
C ASP A 112 18.18 -4.28 9.21
N ALA A 113 18.94 -4.61 8.18
CA ALA A 113 19.55 -3.63 7.30
C ALA A 113 18.54 -2.70 6.60
N VAL A 114 17.32 -3.21 6.30
CA VAL A 114 16.27 -2.43 5.63
C VAL A 114 15.65 -1.43 6.59
N ALA A 115 15.27 -1.87 7.80
CA ALA A 115 14.73 -1.00 8.84
C ALA A 115 15.72 0.12 9.20
N MET A 116 17.00 -0.22 9.34
CA MET A 116 18.06 0.76 9.64
C MET A 116 18.27 1.74 8.48
N LYS A 117 18.25 1.25 7.23
CA LYS A 117 18.36 2.12 6.06
C LYS A 117 17.22 3.13 5.99
N ASP A 118 15.97 2.67 6.16
CA ASP A 118 14.81 3.55 6.07
C ASP A 118 14.76 4.56 7.22
N ARG A 119 15.18 4.18 8.44
CA ARG A 119 15.37 5.13 9.55
C ARG A 119 16.38 6.21 9.19
N ASN A 120 17.55 5.84 8.66
CA ASN A 120 18.59 6.79 8.26
C ASN A 120 18.18 7.67 7.06
N ASP A 121 17.28 7.19 6.21
CA ASP A 121 16.76 7.94 5.06
C ASP A 121 15.78 9.05 5.47
N TRP A 122 15.06 8.88 6.59
CA TRP A 122 13.99 9.80 6.99
C TRP A 122 14.27 10.59 8.26
N ILE A 123 14.95 10.04 9.27
CA ILE A 123 15.20 10.73 10.55
C ILE A 123 16.39 11.66 10.41
N ASP A 124 16.23 12.91 10.89
CA ASP A 124 17.24 13.98 10.85
C ASP A 124 17.81 14.27 9.44
N THR A 125 16.98 14.12 8.42
CA THR A 125 17.34 14.28 7.01
C THR A 125 16.53 15.38 6.31
N PRO A 126 16.99 15.88 5.15
CA PRO A 126 16.18 16.79 4.32
C PRO A 126 14.84 16.20 3.88
N LYS A 127 14.72 14.87 3.69
CA LYS A 127 13.45 14.21 3.39
C LYS A 127 12.48 14.32 4.56
N GLY A 128 12.95 14.02 5.76
CA GLY A 128 12.15 14.15 6.98
C GLY A 128 11.70 15.58 7.21
N TYR A 129 12.61 16.55 7.04
CA TYR A 129 12.27 17.98 7.13
C TYR A 129 11.18 18.38 6.11
N LEU A 130 11.34 17.98 4.84
CA LEU A 130 10.35 18.24 3.78
C LEU A 130 8.98 17.70 4.17
N ASN A 131 8.88 16.45 4.63
CA ASN A 131 7.62 15.85 5.05
C ASN A 131 6.98 16.62 6.21
N GLN A 132 7.76 17.00 7.21
CA GLN A 132 7.28 17.79 8.36
C GLN A 132 6.73 19.16 7.91
N VAL A 133 7.42 19.85 6.99
CA VAL A 133 6.95 21.13 6.43
C VAL A 133 5.63 20.93 5.70
N ILE A 134 5.55 19.96 4.78
CA ILE A 134 4.33 19.69 4.01
C ILE A 134 3.17 19.29 4.93
N ALA A 135 3.39 18.35 5.85
CA ALA A 135 2.33 17.86 6.73
C ALA A 135 1.80 18.94 7.67
N LYS A 136 2.63 19.87 8.13
CA LYS A 136 2.20 21.02 8.97
C LYS A 136 1.39 22.05 8.16
N ASP A 137 1.82 22.33 6.94
CA ASP A 137 1.29 23.45 6.12
C ASP A 137 0.13 23.05 5.19
N CYS A 138 -0.01 21.77 4.82
CA CYS A 138 -1.10 21.32 3.95
C CYS A 138 -2.48 21.44 4.60
N ASP A 139 -3.52 21.55 3.78
CA ASP A 139 -4.91 21.77 4.21
C ASP A 139 -5.61 20.45 4.63
N GLY A 140 -5.11 19.30 4.18
CA GLY A 140 -5.65 17.99 4.52
C GLY A 140 -4.64 16.86 4.30
N ILE A 141 -4.86 15.75 5.00
CA ILE A 141 -4.03 14.53 4.91
C ILE A 141 -4.97 13.33 4.71
N ILE A 142 -4.68 12.51 3.71
CA ILE A 142 -5.42 11.27 3.45
C ILE A 142 -4.50 10.10 3.76
N ALA A 143 -4.90 9.24 4.70
CA ALA A 143 -4.23 7.98 4.98
C ALA A 143 -4.97 6.83 4.28
N GLY A 144 -4.25 6.04 3.47
CA GLY A 144 -4.82 4.96 2.67
C GLY A 144 -4.89 3.61 3.37
N LEU A 145 -4.14 3.43 4.44
CA LEU A 145 -4.10 2.24 5.29
C LEU A 145 -4.25 2.65 6.76
N PHE A 146 -4.77 1.75 7.60
CA PHE A 146 -4.85 1.96 9.04
C PHE A 146 -3.49 2.33 9.64
N GLU A 147 -2.43 1.67 9.19
CA GLU A 147 -1.06 1.88 9.64
C GLU A 147 -0.62 3.34 9.45
N TYR A 148 -0.93 3.95 8.31
CA TYR A 148 -0.62 5.37 8.09
C TYR A 148 -1.55 6.30 8.86
N TYR A 149 -2.82 5.90 9.04
CA TYR A 149 -3.77 6.68 9.82
C TYR A 149 -3.32 6.85 11.27
N VAL A 150 -2.87 5.79 11.93
CA VAL A 150 -2.44 5.85 13.35
C VAL A 150 -1.12 6.58 13.56
N THR A 151 -0.35 6.83 12.50
CA THR A 151 0.88 7.63 12.58
C THR A 151 0.64 9.11 12.31
N TYR A 152 -0.37 9.47 11.53
CA TYR A 152 -0.67 10.86 11.19
C TYR A 152 -1.75 11.48 12.04
N HIS A 153 -2.87 10.77 12.26
CA HIS A 153 -4.03 11.32 12.96
C HIS A 153 -3.76 11.85 14.36
N PRO A 154 -2.95 11.20 15.22
CA PRO A 154 -2.66 11.76 16.56
C PRO A 154 -1.83 13.04 16.53
N VAL A 155 -1.10 13.29 15.45
CA VAL A 155 -0.29 14.52 15.25
C VAL A 155 -1.12 15.62 14.58
N PHE A 156 -2.05 15.26 13.69
CA PHE A 156 -2.88 16.17 12.90
C PHE A 156 -4.35 15.74 12.92
N PRO A 157 -5.03 15.71 14.10
CA PRO A 157 -6.38 15.15 14.21
C PRO A 157 -7.41 15.89 13.38
N ASP A 158 -7.29 17.22 13.25
CA ASP A 158 -8.29 18.08 12.59
C ASP A 158 -8.26 18.02 11.06
N LYS A 159 -7.23 17.41 10.46
CA LYS A 159 -7.05 17.38 9.00
C LYS A 159 -6.66 16.03 8.43
N THR A 160 -6.55 14.97 9.25
CA THR A 160 -6.25 13.62 8.79
C THR A 160 -7.52 12.81 8.69
N VAL A 161 -7.78 12.24 7.52
CA VAL A 161 -8.88 11.30 7.27
C VAL A 161 -8.34 9.97 6.79
N PHE A 162 -9.09 8.91 7.07
CA PHE A 162 -8.87 7.60 6.46
C PHE A 162 -9.75 7.48 5.22
N ILE A 163 -9.16 7.20 4.08
CA ILE A 163 -9.88 6.84 2.85
C ILE A 163 -9.13 5.65 2.25
N PRO A 164 -9.76 4.47 2.15
CA PRO A 164 -9.08 3.24 1.73
C PRO A 164 -8.57 3.33 0.30
N PHE A 165 -7.57 2.53 -0.04
CA PHE A 165 -7.06 2.45 -1.41
C PHE A 165 -8.13 1.95 -2.39
N PRO A 166 -8.25 2.59 -3.57
CA PRO A 166 -9.19 2.16 -4.59
C PRO A 166 -8.66 0.97 -5.39
N ILE A 167 -9.55 0.07 -5.78
CA ILE A 167 -9.27 -0.98 -6.75
C ILE A 167 -10.38 -1.05 -7.80
N LYS A 168 -10.04 -1.40 -9.03
CA LYS A 168 -11.01 -1.65 -10.07
C LYS A 168 -11.61 -3.04 -9.87
N CYS A 169 -12.85 -3.10 -9.38
CA CYS A 169 -13.56 -4.36 -9.24
C CYS A 169 -14.12 -4.81 -10.58
N ASN A 170 -13.93 -6.07 -10.95
CA ASN A 170 -14.67 -6.67 -12.05
C ASN A 170 -16.12 -6.87 -11.61
N GLN A 171 -17.06 -6.18 -12.27
CA GLN A 171 -18.47 -6.16 -11.84
C GLN A 171 -19.29 -7.32 -12.41
N ASP A 172 -18.86 -7.99 -13.48
CA ASP A 172 -19.79 -8.71 -14.35
C ASP A 172 -19.59 -10.23 -14.46
N ALA A 173 -18.54 -10.82 -13.91
CA ALA A 173 -18.39 -12.27 -13.93
C ALA A 173 -17.55 -12.76 -12.75
N ILE A 174 -18.08 -13.74 -12.03
CA ILE A 174 -17.26 -14.61 -11.18
C ILE A 174 -16.52 -15.53 -12.15
N ASP A 175 -15.21 -15.41 -12.21
CA ASP A 175 -14.38 -16.29 -13.02
C ASP A 175 -14.59 -17.76 -12.60
N GLU A 176 -14.64 -18.68 -13.56
CA GLU A 176 -14.88 -20.11 -13.27
C GLU A 176 -13.92 -20.67 -12.20
N HIS A 177 -12.66 -20.19 -12.18
CA HIS A 177 -11.67 -20.61 -11.19
C HIS A 177 -12.02 -20.23 -9.73
N VAL A 178 -12.93 -19.28 -9.50
CA VAL A 178 -13.40 -18.91 -8.15
C VAL A 178 -14.29 -19.98 -7.57
N ILE A 179 -15.12 -20.58 -8.42
CA ILE A 179 -16.09 -21.62 -8.03
C ILE A 179 -15.59 -23.03 -8.29
N ASP A 180 -14.45 -23.17 -8.97
CA ASP A 180 -13.83 -24.48 -9.23
C ASP A 180 -13.42 -25.14 -7.91
N ARG A 181 -13.92 -26.37 -7.69
CA ARG A 181 -13.63 -27.17 -6.50
C ARG A 181 -12.55 -28.19 -6.79
N HIS A 182 -11.46 -28.06 -6.12
CA HIS A 182 -10.35 -29.01 -6.15
C HIS A 182 -9.69 -29.12 -4.77
N ASP A 183 -9.02 -30.25 -4.54
CA ASP A 183 -8.44 -30.56 -3.23
C ASP A 183 -7.01 -30.02 -3.06
N LYS A 184 -6.47 -29.35 -4.08
CA LYS A 184 -5.10 -28.84 -4.07
C LYS A 184 -5.07 -27.31 -4.04
N VAL A 185 -4.49 -26.74 -2.99
CA VAL A 185 -4.32 -25.30 -2.86
C VAL A 185 -3.17 -24.78 -3.75
N ARG A 186 -3.46 -23.89 -4.68
CA ARG A 186 -2.48 -23.19 -5.51
C ARG A 186 -2.09 -21.88 -4.79
N LEU A 187 -0.97 -21.93 -4.06
CA LEU A 187 -0.48 -20.79 -3.29
C LEU A 187 0.53 -19.97 -4.09
N PHE A 188 0.25 -18.69 -4.24
CA PHE A 188 1.14 -17.73 -4.91
C PHE A 188 1.94 -16.90 -3.90
N ILE A 189 3.23 -16.70 -4.17
CA ILE A 189 4.11 -15.85 -3.36
C ILE A 189 4.94 -14.97 -4.28
N GLY A 190 4.69 -13.65 -4.21
CA GLY A 190 5.51 -12.66 -4.91
C GLY A 190 6.75 -12.32 -4.09
N ILE A 191 7.93 -12.62 -4.62
CA ILE A 191 9.21 -12.33 -3.96
C ILE A 191 9.89 -11.16 -4.68
N SER A 192 10.38 -10.22 -3.89
CA SER A 192 11.33 -9.21 -4.33
C SER A 192 12.57 -9.33 -3.47
N LYS A 193 13.70 -9.72 -4.06
CA LYS A 193 14.98 -9.91 -3.34
C LYS A 193 15.36 -8.73 -2.45
N GLN A 194 14.97 -7.52 -2.84
CA GLN A 194 15.25 -6.30 -2.08
C GLN A 194 14.25 -6.02 -0.96
N ARG A 195 13.06 -6.66 -0.98
CA ARG A 195 11.95 -6.40 -0.05
C ARG A 195 11.50 -7.63 0.73
N SER A 196 12.13 -8.78 0.55
CA SER A 196 11.69 -10.05 1.16
C SER A 196 11.70 -9.96 2.69
N GLN A 197 12.81 -9.54 3.28
CA GLN A 197 12.92 -9.34 4.74
C GLN A 197 11.97 -8.23 5.26
N TYR A 198 11.80 -7.18 4.49
CA TYR A 198 10.89 -6.08 4.81
C TYR A 198 9.44 -6.52 4.88
N LYS A 199 9.00 -7.33 3.92
CA LYS A 199 7.63 -7.85 3.85
C LYS A 199 7.40 -9.14 4.66
N GLY A 200 8.46 -9.81 5.09
CA GLY A 200 8.40 -11.13 5.73
C GLY A 200 8.03 -12.26 4.75
N THR A 201 8.16 -12.04 3.43
CA THR A 201 7.83 -13.07 2.42
C THR A 201 8.82 -14.23 2.41
N ASP A 202 10.02 -14.06 2.92
CA ASP A 202 10.99 -15.13 3.18
C ASP A 202 10.49 -16.10 4.28
N ILE A 203 9.94 -15.58 5.37
CA ILE A 203 9.32 -16.37 6.44
C ILE A 203 8.09 -17.10 5.88
N MET A 204 7.23 -16.40 5.14
CA MET A 204 6.03 -16.98 4.55
C MET A 204 6.36 -18.10 3.55
N LEU A 205 7.43 -17.93 2.75
CA LEU A 205 7.89 -18.97 1.83
C LEU A 205 8.46 -20.19 2.57
N ALA A 206 9.21 -19.98 3.65
CA ALA A 206 9.72 -21.07 4.46
C ALA A 206 8.56 -21.87 5.08
N ALA A 207 7.57 -21.19 5.65
CA ALA A 207 6.36 -21.82 6.19
C ALA A 207 5.59 -22.62 5.13
N ALA A 208 5.39 -22.05 3.93
CA ALA A 208 4.73 -22.73 2.82
C ALA A 208 5.48 -24.02 2.39
N ARG A 209 6.81 -24.00 2.38
CA ARG A 209 7.63 -25.18 2.07
C ARG A 209 7.50 -26.26 3.13
N ASN A 210 7.50 -25.91 4.41
CA ASN A 210 7.28 -26.86 5.49
C ASN A 210 5.92 -27.55 5.38
N VAL A 211 4.86 -26.78 5.07
CA VAL A 211 3.52 -27.35 4.83
C VAL A 211 3.53 -28.28 3.61
N LYS A 212 4.21 -27.89 2.52
CA LYS A 212 4.33 -28.74 1.32
C LYS A 212 5.04 -30.07 1.58
N GLU A 213 6.04 -30.09 2.46
CA GLU A 213 6.72 -31.34 2.85
C GLU A 213 5.77 -32.30 3.56
N ARG A 214 4.84 -31.80 4.37
CA ARG A 214 3.82 -32.61 5.05
C ARG A 214 2.63 -32.97 4.17
N HIS A 215 2.27 -32.11 3.23
CA HIS A 215 1.13 -32.25 2.34
C HIS A 215 1.54 -32.13 0.85
N PRO A 216 2.36 -33.05 0.31
CA PRO A 216 2.96 -32.92 -1.03
C PRO A 216 1.93 -32.82 -2.15
N ASP A 217 0.77 -33.45 -1.99
CA ASP A 217 -0.34 -33.45 -2.96
C ASP A 217 -1.40 -32.36 -2.66
N GLY A 218 -1.40 -31.80 -1.45
CA GLY A 218 -2.41 -30.82 -1.00
C GLY A 218 -2.09 -29.38 -1.36
N ILE A 219 -0.84 -29.05 -1.71
CA ILE A 219 -0.44 -27.69 -2.02
C ILE A 219 0.54 -27.60 -3.20
N GLU A 220 0.33 -26.62 -4.05
CA GLU A 220 1.27 -26.19 -5.09
C GLU A 220 1.74 -24.76 -4.80
N ILE A 221 3.06 -24.53 -4.79
CA ILE A 221 3.63 -23.20 -4.53
C ILE A 221 4.13 -22.61 -5.84
N LYS A 222 3.56 -21.45 -6.21
CA LYS A 222 4.00 -20.63 -7.35
C LYS A 222 4.76 -19.43 -6.84
N ILE A 223 5.98 -19.24 -7.32
CA ILE A 223 6.87 -18.14 -6.88
C ILE A 223 7.10 -17.20 -8.05
N ALA A 224 6.78 -15.93 -7.87
CA ALA A 224 7.11 -14.85 -8.81
C ALA A 224 8.29 -14.05 -8.25
N ASP A 225 9.44 -14.07 -8.94
CA ASP A 225 10.65 -13.33 -8.56
C ASP A 225 11.14 -12.49 -9.74
N GLY A 226 10.99 -11.17 -9.65
CA GLY A 226 11.54 -10.22 -10.62
C GLY A 226 10.95 -10.29 -12.04
N ILE A 227 9.73 -10.84 -12.19
CA ILE A 227 9.03 -10.94 -13.48
C ILE A 227 8.28 -9.65 -13.82
N PRO A 228 7.96 -9.40 -15.13
CA PRO A 228 7.13 -8.28 -15.55
C PRO A 228 5.75 -8.29 -14.91
N PHE A 229 5.17 -7.10 -14.72
CA PHE A 229 3.89 -6.96 -14.01
C PHE A 229 2.74 -7.76 -14.65
N ALA A 230 2.66 -7.80 -15.99
CA ALA A 230 1.64 -8.56 -16.69
C ALA A 230 1.73 -10.08 -16.41
N GLU A 231 2.95 -10.64 -16.43
CA GLU A 231 3.20 -12.05 -16.09
C GLU A 231 2.90 -12.33 -14.61
N TYR A 232 3.24 -11.39 -13.73
CA TYR A 232 2.93 -11.46 -12.31
C TYR A 232 1.43 -11.60 -12.08
N VAL A 233 0.63 -10.74 -12.73
CA VAL A 233 -0.83 -10.75 -12.61
C VAL A 233 -1.42 -12.06 -13.15
N GLU A 234 -0.95 -12.55 -14.29
CA GLU A 234 -1.41 -13.83 -14.86
C GLU A 234 -1.08 -15.02 -13.96
N MET A 235 0.14 -15.06 -13.41
CA MET A 235 0.50 -16.10 -12.44
C MET A 235 -0.38 -16.06 -11.19
N MET A 236 -0.63 -14.85 -10.68
CA MET A 236 -1.46 -14.63 -9.50
C MET A 236 -2.90 -15.07 -9.75
N ARG A 237 -3.50 -14.70 -10.90
CA ARG A 237 -4.89 -15.04 -11.25
C ARG A 237 -5.15 -16.55 -11.30
N GLY A 238 -4.17 -17.36 -11.68
CA GLY A 238 -4.26 -18.81 -11.66
C GLY A 238 -4.07 -19.45 -10.29
N SER A 239 -4.17 -18.70 -9.18
CA SER A 239 -3.92 -19.18 -7.83
C SER A 239 -5.18 -19.08 -6.96
N ASP A 240 -5.20 -19.86 -5.88
CA ASP A 240 -6.32 -19.89 -4.91
C ASP A 240 -6.07 -18.94 -3.75
N ALA A 241 -4.81 -18.82 -3.37
CA ALA A 241 -4.38 -17.95 -2.27
C ALA A 241 -3.05 -17.24 -2.60
N ILE A 242 -2.83 -16.10 -1.95
CA ILE A 242 -1.57 -15.33 -2.02
C ILE A 242 -1.03 -15.08 -0.62
N CYS A 243 0.30 -15.25 -0.44
CA CYS A 243 1.02 -14.66 0.69
C CYS A 243 1.43 -13.23 0.33
N ASP A 244 0.91 -12.21 1.04
CA ASP A 244 1.21 -10.81 0.72
C ASP A 244 2.27 -10.19 1.65
N GLN A 245 1.90 -9.80 2.86
CA GLN A 245 2.80 -9.14 3.81
C GLN A 245 2.57 -9.63 5.24
N LEU A 246 3.67 -9.96 5.93
CA LEU A 246 3.62 -10.43 7.31
C LEU A 246 3.53 -9.29 8.34
N TYR A 247 4.14 -8.13 8.05
CA TYR A 247 4.22 -7.01 8.97
C TYR A 247 3.18 -5.92 8.66
N SER A 248 2.03 -6.32 8.13
CA SER A 248 0.92 -5.42 7.76
C SER A 248 -0.33 -5.70 8.58
N TYR A 249 -1.10 -4.66 8.88
CA TYR A 249 -2.41 -4.74 9.53
C TYR A 249 -3.55 -4.81 8.52
N THR A 250 -3.33 -4.23 7.34
CA THR A 250 -4.35 -4.04 6.32
C THR A 250 -3.87 -4.53 4.95
N PRO A 251 -4.79 -4.96 4.06
CA PRO A 251 -4.43 -5.35 2.71
C PRO A 251 -3.98 -4.12 1.91
N ALA A 252 -2.76 -4.17 1.34
CA ALA A 252 -2.27 -3.17 0.42
C ALA A 252 -2.69 -3.50 -1.03
N MET A 253 -2.28 -2.67 -2.01
CA MET A 253 -2.72 -2.75 -3.40
C MET A 253 -2.59 -4.15 -4.04
N ASN A 254 -1.56 -4.92 -3.69
CA ASN A 254 -1.36 -6.26 -4.24
C ASN A 254 -2.38 -7.26 -3.69
N ALA A 255 -2.65 -7.20 -2.38
CA ALA A 255 -3.68 -8.00 -1.73
C ALA A 255 -5.08 -7.64 -2.27
N LEU A 256 -5.38 -6.35 -2.41
CA LEU A 256 -6.67 -5.87 -2.96
C LEU A 256 -6.88 -6.31 -4.41
N GLU A 257 -5.82 -6.28 -5.24
CA GLU A 257 -5.87 -6.80 -6.61
C GLU A 257 -6.19 -8.30 -6.60
N ALA A 258 -5.50 -9.09 -5.77
CA ALA A 258 -5.76 -10.52 -5.62
C ALA A 258 -7.22 -10.78 -5.19
N MET A 259 -7.68 -10.09 -4.13
CA MET A 259 -9.04 -10.23 -3.62
C MET A 259 -10.11 -9.86 -4.66
N SER A 260 -9.84 -8.87 -5.52
CA SER A 260 -10.76 -8.47 -6.60
C SER A 260 -10.96 -9.56 -7.66
N HIS A 261 -10.02 -10.51 -7.73
CA HIS A 261 -10.10 -11.71 -8.57
C HIS A 261 -10.53 -12.97 -7.80
N GLY A 262 -11.03 -12.83 -6.57
CA GLY A 262 -11.45 -13.97 -5.77
C GLY A 262 -10.29 -14.84 -5.30
N ILE A 263 -9.13 -14.25 -5.03
CA ILE A 263 -7.97 -14.94 -4.47
C ILE A 263 -7.91 -14.66 -2.97
N ILE A 264 -7.74 -15.69 -2.17
CA ILE A 264 -7.64 -15.60 -0.71
C ILE A 264 -6.31 -14.94 -0.33
N VAL A 265 -6.35 -13.96 0.56
CA VAL A 265 -5.14 -13.31 1.08
C VAL A 265 -4.75 -13.92 2.42
N ILE A 266 -3.49 -14.37 2.50
CA ILE A 266 -2.79 -14.68 3.75
C ILE A 266 -1.85 -13.50 4.02
N GLY A 267 -2.17 -12.69 5.03
CA GLY A 267 -1.45 -11.44 5.28
C GLY A 267 -2.10 -10.58 6.34
N GLY A 268 -1.98 -9.27 6.21
CA GLY A 268 -2.55 -8.30 7.15
C GLY A 268 -4.07 -8.25 7.09
N GLY A 269 -4.72 -8.75 8.12
CA GLY A 269 -6.17 -8.73 8.33
C GLY A 269 -6.50 -8.54 9.81
N GLU A 270 -5.74 -7.67 10.50
CA GLU A 270 -5.89 -7.40 11.92
C GLU A 270 -7.28 -6.81 12.26
N PRO A 271 -7.79 -6.97 13.49
CA PRO A 271 -9.08 -6.40 13.90
C PRO A 271 -9.21 -4.92 13.55
N GLU A 272 -8.15 -4.16 13.69
CA GLU A 272 -8.12 -2.71 13.42
C GLU A 272 -8.41 -2.37 11.95
N ASN A 273 -8.08 -3.27 11.01
CA ASN A 273 -8.45 -3.12 9.60
C ASN A 273 -9.97 -3.07 9.41
N TYR A 274 -10.67 -3.90 10.14
CA TYR A 274 -12.14 -3.99 10.06
C TYR A 274 -12.81 -2.90 10.88
N GLU A 275 -12.25 -2.55 12.02
CA GLU A 275 -12.75 -1.48 12.90
C GLU A 275 -12.75 -0.11 12.20
N ILE A 276 -11.67 0.24 11.48
CA ILE A 276 -11.59 1.53 10.77
C ILE A 276 -12.57 1.59 9.59
N LEU A 277 -12.95 0.44 9.03
CA LEU A 277 -13.95 0.29 7.99
C LEU A 277 -15.37 0.13 8.52
N HIS A 278 -15.55 0.03 9.83
CA HIS A 278 -16.82 -0.30 10.49
C HIS A 278 -17.42 -1.63 9.99
N GLU A 279 -16.55 -2.65 9.82
CA GLU A 279 -16.93 -3.98 9.34
C GLU A 279 -16.90 -5.01 10.47
N ASP A 280 -18.08 -5.56 10.81
CA ASP A 280 -18.21 -6.49 11.92
C ASP A 280 -18.30 -7.97 11.48
N LYS A 281 -18.68 -8.23 10.22
CA LYS A 281 -19.08 -9.57 9.76
C LYS A 281 -18.15 -10.15 8.70
N LEU A 282 -17.75 -9.33 7.72
CA LEU A 282 -17.02 -9.76 6.54
C LEU A 282 -15.51 -9.68 6.79
N ARG A 283 -14.89 -10.83 7.09
CA ARG A 283 -13.46 -10.94 7.44
C ARG A 283 -12.74 -11.97 6.58
N PRO A 284 -12.59 -11.75 5.27
CA PRO A 284 -12.11 -12.75 4.31
C PRO A 284 -10.60 -12.99 4.36
N ILE A 285 -9.82 -12.12 5.02
CA ILE A 285 -8.36 -12.21 5.04
C ILE A 285 -7.95 -13.22 6.12
N ILE A 286 -7.13 -14.20 5.75
CA ILE A 286 -6.46 -15.08 6.70
C ILE A 286 -5.34 -14.26 7.35
N ASN A 287 -5.63 -13.72 8.54
CA ASN A 287 -4.69 -12.89 9.27
C ASN A 287 -3.50 -13.71 9.77
N VAL A 288 -2.30 -13.19 9.53
CA VAL A 288 -1.06 -13.76 10.05
C VAL A 288 -0.23 -12.70 10.76
N THR A 289 0.46 -13.15 11.80
CA THR A 289 1.32 -12.31 12.63
C THR A 289 2.78 -12.81 12.57
N PRO A 290 3.77 -11.96 12.94
CA PRO A 290 5.17 -12.38 12.97
C PRO A 290 5.52 -13.34 14.15
N GLU A 291 4.53 -13.94 14.78
CA GLU A 291 4.72 -14.98 15.79
C GLU A 291 5.16 -16.29 15.14
N GLU A 292 6.08 -16.99 15.80
CA GLU A 292 6.61 -18.26 15.31
C GLU A 292 5.49 -19.30 15.10
N GLY A 293 5.50 -19.97 13.94
CA GLY A 293 4.51 -20.98 13.57
C GLY A 293 3.15 -20.43 13.12
N ASN A 294 2.85 -19.14 13.29
CA ASN A 294 1.54 -18.58 12.95
C ASN A 294 1.22 -18.70 11.45
N VAL A 295 2.15 -18.31 10.59
CA VAL A 295 2.00 -18.40 9.12
C VAL A 295 1.85 -19.85 8.68
N GLU A 296 2.65 -20.76 9.27
CA GLU A 296 2.62 -22.20 8.94
C GLU A 296 1.27 -22.80 9.31
N SER A 297 0.76 -22.52 10.50
CA SER A 297 -0.56 -22.97 10.94
C SER A 297 -1.69 -22.44 10.05
N ALA A 298 -1.62 -21.18 9.61
CA ALA A 298 -2.60 -20.58 8.73
C ALA A 298 -2.63 -21.25 7.33
N ILE A 299 -1.47 -21.56 6.77
CA ILE A 299 -1.37 -22.28 5.49
C ILE A 299 -1.85 -23.73 5.66
N GLU A 300 -1.49 -24.39 6.76
CA GLU A 300 -1.91 -25.76 7.08
C GLU A 300 -3.44 -25.87 7.22
N ASP A 301 -4.09 -24.92 7.90
CA ASP A 301 -5.54 -24.88 8.02
C ASP A 301 -6.22 -24.76 6.66
N LEU A 302 -5.71 -23.88 5.79
CA LEU A 302 -6.24 -23.73 4.42
C LEU A 302 -6.10 -25.02 3.59
N VAL A 303 -4.96 -25.70 3.68
CA VAL A 303 -4.69 -26.97 2.97
C VAL A 303 -5.55 -28.11 3.49
N SER A 304 -5.83 -28.10 4.80
CA SER A 304 -6.63 -29.13 5.47
C SER A 304 -8.13 -28.97 5.25
N HIS A 305 -8.58 -27.77 4.84
CA HIS A 305 -10.00 -27.44 4.66
C HIS A 305 -10.30 -26.81 3.29
N PRO A 306 -9.96 -27.48 2.18
CA PRO A 306 -10.13 -26.92 0.84
C PRO A 306 -11.61 -26.63 0.49
N GLU A 307 -12.56 -27.27 1.17
CA GLU A 307 -14.00 -27.03 1.01
C GLU A 307 -14.43 -25.59 1.37
N ARG A 308 -13.63 -24.87 2.17
CA ARG A 308 -13.90 -23.47 2.57
C ARG A 308 -13.43 -22.46 1.53
N MET A 309 -12.57 -22.85 0.58
CA MET A 309 -11.95 -21.92 -0.37
C MET A 309 -12.97 -21.13 -1.19
N CYS A 310 -14.02 -21.80 -1.70
CA CYS A 310 -15.02 -21.13 -2.51
C CYS A 310 -15.71 -19.98 -1.76
N GLU A 311 -16.11 -20.21 -0.52
CA GLU A 311 -16.72 -19.18 0.32
C GLU A 311 -15.75 -18.02 0.61
N SER A 312 -14.51 -18.33 0.99
CA SER A 312 -13.47 -17.31 1.28
C SER A 312 -13.14 -16.46 0.05
N LYS A 313 -13.12 -17.05 -1.14
CA LYS A 313 -12.92 -16.34 -2.41
C LYS A 313 -14.07 -15.36 -2.69
N LEU A 314 -15.32 -15.78 -2.53
CA LEU A 314 -16.49 -14.92 -2.70
C LEU A 314 -16.52 -13.78 -1.68
N GLN A 315 -16.21 -14.06 -0.42
CA GLN A 315 -16.10 -13.05 0.63
C GLN A 315 -14.98 -12.02 0.33
N SER A 316 -13.85 -12.45 -0.25
CA SER A 316 -12.77 -11.56 -0.69
C SER A 316 -13.26 -10.55 -1.74
N MET A 317 -13.99 -11.03 -2.75
CA MET A 317 -14.57 -10.15 -3.80
C MET A 317 -15.61 -9.19 -3.21
N GLU A 318 -16.48 -9.68 -2.33
CA GLU A 318 -17.49 -8.85 -1.66
C GLU A 318 -16.85 -7.75 -0.81
N TYR A 319 -15.80 -8.07 -0.05
CA TYR A 319 -15.06 -7.11 0.76
C TYR A 319 -14.48 -5.98 -0.09
N VAL A 320 -13.79 -6.31 -1.18
CA VAL A 320 -13.20 -5.31 -2.07
C VAL A 320 -14.28 -4.45 -2.74
N LYS A 321 -15.37 -5.06 -3.23
CA LYS A 321 -16.51 -4.35 -3.83
C LYS A 321 -17.22 -3.42 -2.83
N LYS A 322 -17.26 -3.80 -1.56
CA LYS A 322 -17.90 -3.00 -0.50
C LYS A 322 -17.09 -1.78 -0.12
N TYR A 323 -15.77 -1.93 0.09
CA TYR A 323 -14.93 -0.92 0.72
C TYR A 323 -13.91 -0.27 -0.22
N HIS A 324 -13.47 -0.97 -1.25
CA HIS A 324 -12.34 -0.56 -2.10
C HIS A 324 -12.74 -0.27 -3.55
N ASP A 325 -14.03 -0.40 -3.91
CA ASP A 325 -14.49 -0.06 -5.26
C ASP A 325 -14.10 1.38 -5.60
N PHE A 326 -13.42 1.56 -6.74
CA PHE A 326 -12.80 2.83 -7.11
C PHE A 326 -13.82 3.98 -7.26
N ILE A 327 -15.08 3.69 -7.61
CA ILE A 327 -16.14 4.70 -7.71
C ILE A 327 -16.52 5.18 -6.30
N LYS A 328 -16.74 4.24 -5.37
CA LYS A 328 -17.08 4.57 -3.97
C LYS A 328 -15.95 5.32 -3.28
N VAL A 329 -14.71 4.90 -3.51
CA VAL A 329 -13.54 5.58 -2.96
C VAL A 329 -13.39 6.98 -3.57
N ALA A 330 -13.59 7.15 -4.88
CA ALA A 330 -13.57 8.46 -5.52
C ALA A 330 -14.60 9.43 -4.91
N GLN A 331 -15.80 8.94 -4.57
CA GLN A 331 -16.82 9.73 -3.88
C GLN A 331 -16.37 10.19 -2.48
N GLN A 332 -15.62 9.35 -1.74
CA GLN A 332 -15.04 9.74 -0.45
C GLN A 332 -13.97 10.83 -0.63
N TYR A 333 -13.12 10.71 -1.65
CA TYR A 333 -12.15 11.75 -1.99
C TYR A 333 -12.85 13.08 -2.35
N GLU A 334 -13.89 13.03 -3.18
CA GLU A 334 -14.66 14.22 -3.57
C GLU A 334 -15.28 14.89 -2.34
N ALA A 335 -15.94 14.14 -1.48
CA ALA A 335 -16.52 14.66 -0.23
C ALA A 335 -15.46 15.32 0.66
N PHE A 336 -14.29 14.67 0.82
CA PHE A 336 -13.20 15.26 1.58
C PHE A 336 -12.66 16.55 0.95
N TYR A 337 -12.50 16.59 -0.38
CA TYR A 337 -12.05 17.81 -1.07
C TYR A 337 -13.04 18.97 -0.89
N HIS A 338 -14.35 18.71 -0.91
CA HIS A 338 -15.35 19.74 -0.59
C HIS A 338 -15.17 20.27 0.83
N THR A 339 -15.00 19.39 1.82
CA THR A 339 -14.73 19.79 3.22
C THR A 339 -13.48 20.67 3.32
N VAL A 340 -12.38 20.27 2.66
CA VAL A 340 -11.13 21.05 2.65
C VAL A 340 -11.31 22.43 1.98
N LEU A 341 -12.14 22.52 0.93
CA LEU A 341 -12.41 23.79 0.24
C LEU A 341 -13.29 24.74 1.04
N GLU A 342 -14.20 24.22 1.86
CA GLU A 342 -15.13 25.00 2.69
C GLU A 342 -14.47 25.50 3.99
N ASN A 343 -13.47 24.78 4.52
CA ASN A 343 -12.76 25.19 5.72
C ASN A 343 -12.04 26.52 5.48
N LYS A 344 -12.52 27.57 6.16
CA LYS A 344 -11.86 28.89 6.22
C LYS A 344 -10.74 28.82 7.26
N HIS A 345 -9.50 28.74 6.81
CA HIS A 345 -8.32 29.02 7.65
C HIS A 345 -7.87 30.45 7.46
#